data_8443fc94228330a8d35a97509ed3b146
#
_entry.id   8443fc94228330a8d35a97509ed3b146
#
_cell.length_a   1.000
_cell.length_b   1.000
_cell.length_c   1.000
_cell.angle_alpha   90.00
_cell.angle_beta   90.00
_cell.angle_gamma   90.00
#
_symmetry.space_group_name_H-M   'P 1'
#
loop_
_entity.id
_entity.type
_entity.pdbx_description
1 polymer ?
#
loop_
_entity_poly.entity_id
_entity_poly.type
_entity_poly.pdbx_seq_one_letter_code
_entity_poly.pdbx_strand_id
1 'polypeptide(L)'
;MKRTRSNRFWMLLLGAAFIACAAAALLLHRAPAARTLARVRVDGQVVREIDLAAVAAEQAFAVDTPWGQNTVSVRPGGIRVSDADCPDRVCVNQGWLTGGRVPIVCLPHRLVIELAEGGDTDALDAVAG
;
A
#
# COMPACT_ATOMS: atom_id res chain seq x y z
N MET A 1 25.01 -43.45 -33.65
CA MET A 1 24.61 -43.65 -32.23
C MET A 1 25.19 -42.67 -31.21
N LYS A 2 25.92 -41.65 -31.60
CA LYS A 2 26.47 -40.62 -30.68
C LYS A 2 25.54 -39.42 -30.43
N ARG A 3 24.41 -39.30 -31.13
CA ARG A 3 23.52 -38.14 -31.09
C ARG A 3 22.56 -38.11 -29.90
N THR A 4 22.22 -39.24 -29.32
CA THR A 4 21.23 -39.31 -28.22
C THR A 4 21.78 -38.91 -26.86
N ARG A 5 23.10 -39.03 -26.66
CA ARG A 5 23.75 -38.64 -25.40
C ARG A 5 23.87 -37.11 -25.26
N SER A 6 24.05 -36.42 -26.39
CA SER A 6 24.10 -34.95 -26.45
C SER A 6 22.73 -34.32 -26.15
N ASN A 7 21.64 -34.88 -26.70
CA ASN A 7 20.29 -34.35 -26.49
C ASN A 7 19.84 -34.45 -25.03
N ARG A 8 20.20 -35.59 -24.37
CA ARG A 8 19.87 -35.78 -22.93
C ARG A 8 20.62 -34.77 -22.05
N PHE A 9 21.86 -34.48 -22.37
CA PHE A 9 22.63 -33.45 -21.66
C PHE A 9 22.06 -32.06 -21.83
N TRP A 10 21.66 -31.68 -23.06
CA TRP A 10 21.01 -30.42 -23.34
C TRP A 10 19.62 -30.30 -22.68
N MET A 11 18.84 -31.35 -22.64
CA MET A 11 17.55 -31.39 -21.94
C MET A 11 17.71 -31.21 -20.42
N LEU A 12 18.73 -31.81 -19.82
CA LEU A 12 19.04 -31.65 -18.40
C LEU A 12 19.50 -30.23 -18.09
N LEU A 13 20.33 -29.61 -18.96
CA LEU A 13 20.75 -28.22 -18.81
C LEU A 13 19.57 -27.24 -18.89
N LEU A 14 18.69 -27.42 -19.86
CA LEU A 14 17.51 -26.58 -20.02
C LEU A 14 16.52 -26.73 -18.84
N GLY A 15 16.35 -27.98 -18.36
CA GLY A 15 15.55 -28.25 -17.17
C GLY A 15 16.12 -27.59 -15.91
N ALA A 16 17.42 -27.68 -15.71
CA ALA A 16 18.10 -27.01 -14.58
C ALA A 16 18.01 -25.49 -14.67
N ALA A 17 18.17 -24.90 -15.85
CA ALA A 17 18.02 -23.48 -16.08
C ALA A 17 16.58 -23.02 -15.79
N PHE A 18 15.58 -23.79 -16.22
CA PHE A 18 14.18 -23.48 -15.96
C PHE A 18 13.85 -23.51 -14.47
N ILE A 19 14.33 -24.54 -13.74
CA ILE A 19 14.15 -24.63 -12.28
C ILE A 19 14.84 -23.46 -11.58
N ALA A 20 16.05 -23.09 -12.00
CA ALA A 20 16.76 -21.95 -11.44
C ALA A 20 16.02 -20.62 -11.67
N CYS A 21 15.48 -20.39 -12.86
CA CYS A 21 14.65 -19.23 -13.16
C CYS A 21 13.35 -19.20 -12.34
N ALA A 22 12.68 -20.33 -12.19
CA ALA A 22 11.45 -20.45 -11.39
C ALA A 22 11.74 -20.18 -9.91
N ALA A 23 12.82 -20.70 -9.37
CA ALA A 23 13.25 -20.45 -7.99
C ALA A 23 13.61 -18.98 -7.77
N ALA A 24 14.33 -18.37 -8.71
CA ALA A 24 14.65 -16.93 -8.65
C ALA A 24 13.39 -16.06 -8.72
N ALA A 25 12.43 -16.39 -9.58
CA ALA A 25 11.16 -15.69 -9.67
C ALA A 25 10.36 -15.79 -8.36
N LEU A 26 10.31 -16.96 -7.73
CA LEU A 26 9.65 -17.15 -6.44
C LEU A 26 10.33 -16.36 -5.31
N LEU A 27 11.66 -16.29 -5.31
CA LEU A 27 12.42 -15.52 -4.33
C LEU A 27 12.22 -14.01 -4.52
N LEU A 28 12.17 -13.54 -5.77
CA LEU A 28 11.88 -12.13 -6.09
C LEU A 28 10.43 -11.74 -5.75
N HIS A 29 9.47 -12.67 -5.90
CA HIS A 29 8.09 -12.45 -5.48
C HIS A 29 7.89 -12.44 -3.96
N ARG A 30 8.85 -12.99 -3.22
CA ARG A 30 8.91 -12.91 -1.75
C ARG A 30 9.64 -11.68 -1.24
N ALA A 31 9.99 -10.73 -2.11
CA ALA A 31 10.47 -9.42 -1.65
C ALA A 31 9.47 -8.88 -0.63
N PRO A 32 9.92 -8.41 0.54
CA PRO A 32 9.03 -7.86 1.55
C PRO A 32 8.20 -6.79 0.89
N ALA A 33 6.88 -6.90 1.00
CA ALA A 33 5.98 -5.88 0.51
C ALA A 33 6.48 -4.53 1.04
N ALA A 34 6.73 -3.59 0.13
CA ALA A 34 7.16 -2.26 0.50
C ALA A 34 6.23 -1.78 1.63
N ARG A 35 6.81 -1.35 2.75
CA ARG A 35 6.04 -0.87 3.90
C ARG A 35 5.16 0.25 3.42
N THR A 36 3.87 -0.01 3.33
CA THR A 36 2.92 0.99 2.90
C THR A 36 2.44 1.74 4.13
N LEU A 37 2.95 2.94 4.32
CA LEU A 37 2.53 3.83 5.39
C LEU A 37 1.30 4.61 4.93
N ALA A 38 0.20 4.46 5.67
CA ALA A 38 -0.96 5.33 5.53
C ALA A 38 -0.78 6.56 6.40
N ARG A 39 -0.81 7.74 5.80
CA ARG A 39 -0.76 9.04 6.50
C ARG A 39 -2.15 9.66 6.50
N VAL A 40 -2.65 9.94 7.68
CA VAL A 40 -3.89 10.69 7.88
C VAL A 40 -3.51 12.12 8.21
N ARG A 41 -3.93 13.06 7.36
CA ARG A 41 -3.67 14.48 7.53
C ARG A 41 -4.99 15.21 7.77
N VAL A 42 -4.95 16.17 8.66
CA VAL A 42 -6.04 17.14 8.89
C VAL A 42 -5.47 18.52 8.74
N ASP A 43 -6.06 19.32 7.87
CA ASP A 43 -5.60 20.68 7.57
C ASP A 43 -4.11 20.76 7.22
N GLY A 44 -3.61 19.78 6.45
CA GLY A 44 -2.23 19.67 6.02
C GLY A 44 -1.26 19.07 7.03
N GLN A 45 -1.68 18.85 8.28
CA GLN A 45 -0.84 18.29 9.33
C GLN A 45 -1.08 16.78 9.49
N VAL A 46 -0.02 16.00 9.60
CA VAL A 46 -0.10 14.57 9.87
C VAL A 46 -0.56 14.35 11.31
N VAL A 47 -1.75 13.79 11.48
CA VAL A 47 -2.32 13.47 12.79
C VAL A 47 -2.12 12.00 13.15
N ARG A 48 -1.94 11.13 12.16
CA ARG A 48 -1.67 9.70 12.38
C ARG A 48 -0.92 9.08 11.21
N GLU A 49 0.00 8.20 11.53
CA GLU A 49 0.66 7.31 10.58
C GLU A 49 0.43 5.86 10.98
N ILE A 50 0.13 5.01 10.01
CA ILE A 50 -0.20 3.61 10.22
C ILE A 50 0.56 2.76 9.21
N ASP A 51 1.36 1.82 9.69
CA ASP A 51 1.96 0.79 8.83
C ASP A 51 0.91 -0.27 8.54
N LEU A 52 0.36 -0.26 7.33
CA LEU A 52 -0.67 -1.19 6.89
C LEU A 52 -0.16 -2.64 6.83
N ALA A 53 1.14 -2.85 6.71
CA ALA A 53 1.73 -4.19 6.75
C ALA A 53 1.74 -4.77 8.18
N ALA A 54 1.74 -3.91 9.20
CA ALA A 54 1.72 -4.31 10.61
C ALA A 54 0.30 -4.52 11.16
N VAL A 55 -0.74 -4.14 10.42
CA VAL A 55 -2.14 -4.33 10.83
C VAL A 55 -2.49 -5.80 10.71
N ALA A 56 -2.83 -6.44 11.84
CA ALA A 56 -3.15 -7.86 11.89
C ALA A 56 -4.63 -8.17 11.57
N ALA A 57 -5.54 -7.26 11.95
CA ALA A 57 -6.98 -7.42 11.77
C ALA A 57 -7.64 -6.06 11.48
N GLU A 58 -8.84 -6.08 10.91
CA GLU A 58 -9.60 -4.86 10.67
C GLU A 58 -9.92 -4.16 11.98
N GLN A 59 -9.64 -2.88 12.05
CA GLN A 59 -9.93 -2.02 13.20
C GLN A 59 -10.34 -0.64 12.71
N ALA A 60 -11.11 0.08 13.54
CA ALA A 60 -11.57 1.42 13.21
C ALA A 60 -11.23 2.40 14.34
N PHE A 61 -11.01 3.65 13.98
CA PHE A 61 -10.79 4.74 14.91
C PHE A 61 -11.42 6.03 14.38
N ALA A 62 -11.82 6.90 15.30
CA ALA A 62 -12.35 8.21 14.96
C ALA A 62 -11.23 9.23 14.77
N VAL A 63 -11.43 10.12 13.81
CA VAL A 63 -10.60 11.31 13.60
C VAL A 63 -11.51 12.53 13.75
N ASP A 64 -11.33 13.23 14.86
CA ASP A 64 -12.06 14.46 15.15
C ASP A 64 -11.34 15.66 14.53
N THR A 65 -12.09 16.48 13.86
CA THR A 65 -11.62 17.74 13.28
C THR A 65 -12.49 18.91 13.77
N PRO A 66 -12.03 20.15 13.68
CA PRO A 66 -12.89 21.30 14.04
C PRO A 66 -14.15 21.40 13.18
N TRP A 67 -14.23 20.71 12.06
CA TRP A 67 -15.34 20.75 11.09
C TRP A 67 -16.22 19.53 11.09
N GLY A 68 -15.87 18.49 11.84
CA GLY A 68 -16.64 17.26 11.94
C GLY A 68 -15.78 16.02 12.20
N GLN A 69 -16.39 14.86 12.19
CA GLN A 69 -15.77 13.59 12.53
C GLN A 69 -15.75 12.64 11.33
N ASN A 70 -14.64 11.93 11.18
CA ASN A 70 -14.49 10.82 10.25
C ASN A 70 -14.15 9.55 11.02
N THR A 71 -14.77 8.44 10.67
CA THR A 71 -14.35 7.12 11.14
C THR A 71 -13.48 6.48 10.07
N VAL A 72 -12.26 6.14 10.44
CA VAL A 72 -11.28 5.52 9.55
C VAL A 72 -11.15 4.05 9.93
N SER A 73 -11.30 3.17 8.95
CA SER A 73 -11.06 1.73 9.10
C SER A 73 -9.78 1.33 8.40
N VAL A 74 -9.00 0.49 9.06
CA VAL A 74 -7.77 -0.09 8.53
C VAL A 74 -7.86 -1.60 8.57
N ARG A 75 -7.28 -2.25 7.57
CA ARG A 75 -7.10 -3.70 7.48
C ARG A 75 -5.70 -3.99 6.92
N PRO A 76 -5.24 -5.25 6.93
CA PRO A 76 -3.97 -5.58 6.27
C PRO A 76 -3.95 -5.08 4.82
N GLY A 77 -3.03 -4.15 4.52
CA GLY A 77 -2.83 -3.58 3.20
C GLY A 77 -3.88 -2.58 2.72
N GLY A 78 -4.81 -2.10 3.56
CA GLY A 78 -5.85 -1.16 3.14
C GLY A 78 -6.33 -0.20 4.22
N ILE A 79 -6.78 0.98 3.79
CA ILE A 79 -7.38 2.00 4.65
C ILE A 79 -8.58 2.63 3.92
N ARG A 80 -9.60 3.01 4.65
CA ARG A 80 -10.77 3.74 4.11
C ARG A 80 -11.37 4.66 5.16
N VAL A 81 -12.17 5.61 4.72
CA VAL A 81 -13.15 6.28 5.57
C VAL A 81 -14.42 5.43 5.56
N SER A 82 -14.76 4.84 6.68
CA SER A 82 -15.94 3.97 6.81
C SER A 82 -17.20 4.74 7.14
N ASP A 83 -17.08 5.88 7.82
CA ASP A 83 -18.18 6.77 8.12
C ASP A 83 -17.69 8.22 8.26
N ALA A 84 -18.57 9.17 8.00
CA ALA A 84 -18.30 10.59 8.16
C ALA A 84 -19.62 11.36 8.29
N ASP A 85 -19.61 12.43 9.05
CA ASP A 85 -20.77 13.33 9.20
C ASP A 85 -20.81 14.46 8.17
N CYS A 86 -19.92 14.42 7.16
CA CYS A 86 -19.96 15.34 6.03
C CYS A 86 -21.21 15.10 5.14
N PRO A 87 -21.82 16.14 4.55
CA PRO A 87 -23.10 16.00 3.85
C PRO A 87 -23.04 15.19 2.57
N ASP A 88 -21.95 15.26 1.82
CA ASP A 88 -21.78 14.60 0.52
C ASP A 88 -21.24 13.16 0.60
N ARG A 89 -20.59 12.81 1.70
CA ARG A 89 -20.00 11.49 1.98
C ARG A 89 -19.09 10.93 0.85
N VAL A 90 -18.48 11.81 0.08
CA VAL A 90 -17.58 11.44 -1.02
C VAL A 90 -16.40 10.61 -0.51
N CYS A 91 -15.84 10.98 0.63
CA CYS A 91 -14.74 10.25 1.27
C CYS A 91 -15.11 8.80 1.62
N VAL A 92 -16.35 8.56 2.08
CA VAL A 92 -16.87 7.21 2.37
C VAL A 92 -17.04 6.41 1.08
N ASN A 93 -17.56 7.05 0.04
CA ASN A 93 -17.84 6.41 -1.24
C ASN A 93 -16.58 6.07 -2.05
N GLN A 94 -15.42 6.63 -1.71
CA GLN A 94 -14.15 6.28 -2.34
C GLN A 94 -13.70 4.85 -2.02
N GLY A 95 -14.19 4.25 -0.93
CA GLY A 95 -13.90 2.88 -0.58
C GLY A 95 -12.47 2.64 -0.08
N TRP A 96 -11.99 1.42 -0.24
CA TRP A 96 -10.67 1.00 0.24
C TRP A 96 -9.53 1.52 -0.62
N LEU A 97 -8.59 2.21 0.01
CA LEU A 97 -7.31 2.60 -0.56
C LEU A 97 -6.30 1.48 -0.25
N THR A 98 -5.95 0.69 -1.25
CA THR A 98 -5.04 -0.47 -1.12
C THR A 98 -3.74 -0.28 -1.89
N GLY A 99 -3.64 0.78 -2.66
CA GLY A 99 -2.47 1.14 -3.46
C GLY A 99 -2.81 2.30 -4.39
N GLY A 100 -1.82 2.79 -5.10
CA GLY A 100 -2.00 3.88 -6.04
C GLY A 100 -1.74 5.26 -5.43
N ARG A 101 -1.85 6.27 -6.29
CA ARG A 101 -1.47 7.66 -5.99
C ARG A 101 -2.65 8.57 -5.68
N VAL A 102 -3.87 8.04 -5.72
CA VAL A 102 -5.06 8.85 -5.51
C VAL A 102 -5.44 8.79 -4.02
N PRO A 103 -5.28 9.89 -3.28
CA PRO A 103 -5.62 9.94 -1.87
C PRO A 103 -7.14 9.94 -1.66
N ILE A 104 -7.58 9.53 -0.47
CA ILE A 104 -8.95 9.77 -0.01
C ILE A 104 -9.00 11.21 0.54
N VAL A 105 -9.97 11.98 0.08
CA VAL A 105 -10.11 13.40 0.49
C VAL A 105 -11.52 13.64 1.00
N CYS A 106 -11.62 14.23 2.19
CA CYS A 106 -12.83 14.79 2.75
C CYS A 106 -12.65 16.32 2.83
N LEU A 107 -13.14 17.03 1.83
CA LEU A 107 -12.98 18.50 1.74
C LEU A 107 -13.65 19.24 2.90
N PRO A 108 -14.90 18.91 3.31
CA PRO A 108 -15.53 19.60 4.43
C PRO A 108 -14.75 19.50 5.73
N HIS A 109 -14.10 18.35 5.99
CA HIS A 109 -13.33 18.12 7.20
C HIS A 109 -11.83 18.38 7.05
N ARG A 110 -11.39 18.77 5.85
CA ARG A 110 -9.97 18.97 5.50
C ARG A 110 -9.09 17.76 5.83
N LEU A 111 -9.68 16.57 5.71
CA LEU A 111 -9.00 15.30 5.95
C LEU A 111 -8.50 14.72 4.64
N VAL A 112 -7.25 14.28 4.63
CA VAL A 112 -6.60 13.60 3.51
C VAL A 112 -5.94 12.32 4.02
N ILE A 113 -6.20 11.21 3.37
CA ILE A 113 -5.52 9.94 3.63
C ILE A 113 -4.73 9.57 2.39
N GLU A 114 -3.43 9.46 2.54
CA GLU A 114 -2.49 9.10 1.47
C GLU A 114 -1.67 7.89 1.85
N LEU A 115 -1.23 7.13 0.84
CA LEU A 115 -0.28 6.05 1.02
C LEU A 115 1.12 6.54 0.60
N ALA A 116 2.08 6.43 1.52
CA ALA A 116 3.50 6.64 1.24
C ALA A 116 4.20 5.28 1.18
N GLU A 117 4.99 5.06 0.16
CA GLU A 117 5.93 3.94 0.16
C GLU A 117 7.01 4.22 1.21
N GLY A 118 7.32 3.22 2.02
CA GLY A 118 8.29 3.37 3.12
C GLY A 118 9.67 3.72 2.59
N GLY A 119 9.96 5.00 2.50
CA GLY A 119 11.19 5.57 1.95
C GLY A 119 11.06 7.04 1.56
N ASP A 120 9.85 7.53 1.30
CA ASP A 120 9.60 8.95 1.01
C ASP A 120 9.44 9.75 2.33
N THR A 121 10.48 9.75 3.13
CA THR A 121 10.61 10.73 4.20
C THR A 121 10.99 12.08 3.57
N ASP A 122 10.06 13.03 3.64
CA ASP A 122 10.34 14.48 3.63
C ASP A 122 11.18 15.09 2.50
N ALA A 123 11.42 14.37 1.39
CA ALA A 123 12.23 14.93 0.30
C ALA A 123 11.49 16.03 -0.50
N LEU A 124 10.19 16.16 -0.35
CA LEU A 124 9.40 17.17 -1.07
C LEU A 124 9.13 18.44 -0.26
N ASP A 125 9.19 18.39 1.06
CA ASP A 125 9.03 19.58 1.89
C ASP A 125 10.30 20.47 1.93
N ALA A 126 11.45 19.92 1.52
CA ALA A 126 12.71 20.67 1.49
C ALA A 126 12.87 21.57 0.25
N VAL A 127 12.00 21.47 -0.75
CA VAL A 127 12.10 22.23 -2.00
C VAL A 127 11.11 23.41 -2.04
N ALA A 128 10.18 23.49 -1.09
CA ALA A 128 9.17 24.56 -1.00
C ALA A 128 9.51 25.63 0.05
N GLY A 129 10.75 25.66 0.50
CA GLY A 129 11.26 26.68 1.42
C GLY A 129 12.08 27.74 0.74
#